data_3b1c2a1b9fa7068fc0b2aab5158a2c07
#
_entry.id   3b1c2a1b9fa7068fc0b2aab5158a2c07
#
_cell.length_a   1.000
_cell.length_b   1.000
_cell.length_c   1.000
_cell.angle_alpha   90.00
_cell.angle_beta   90.00
_cell.angle_gamma   90.00
#
_symmetry.space_group_name_H-M   'P 1'
#
loop_
_entity.id
_entity.type
_entity.pdbx_description
1 polymer ?
#
loop_
_entity_poly.entity_id
_entity_poly.type
_entity_poly.pdbx_seq_one_letter_code
_entity_poly.pdbx_strand_id
1 'polypeptide(L)'
;MTIKRYFLSLILLLTVAVSAAGKGMGTWKSYLSYSNIQWVEQGGNKLYVLASSSLYSYNKNDKSIQTYDKTSGLSDMDIRFIGWNRPARRLVIVYSDYNIDLLDDKGNVTNVPDYYLKMLTVDKTVNGMDMSGTDCYLSTGFGLVRLNVAKAEVTDSYNLAFNVSYSYIENGYIYAASQSNGLYRALLTANLLDRNNWVHTGSYAARPHTMDADLLAQAKTLKPGGPKRNTFIWTDFHNNRLYTTGGYFDPIADNWENPGIVQVLHGDEWEIYEDDFPSRTGYLYRGTKAVAVDPKNSGHVYVGARTGLYEFQSGRMVSFNRDNSILQAAMDRGKELDNNYVLVNGLAYDRDGNLWVLNSQTKKENLIRLSRDGQMTSFCKPELMKDGVGLSGLSQMRQDSRGQLWFCNDDWRKPGLFSYDPKNDRLNAYTRFVNDDGPPYTAGQRTWKGTSGPGRQPARWCSDARR
;
A
#
# COMPACT_ATOMS: atom_id res chain seq x y z
N MET A 1 20.26 50.10 28.21
CA MET A 1 18.97 49.42 27.95
C MET A 1 18.77 49.07 26.46
N THR A 2 19.46 49.68 25.54
CA THR A 2 19.31 49.53 24.07
C THR A 2 19.95 48.26 23.49
N ILE A 3 21.12 47.86 23.98
CA ILE A 3 21.86 46.69 23.43
C ILE A 3 21.13 45.35 23.70
N LYS A 4 20.45 45.17 24.82
CA LYS A 4 19.64 43.96 25.12
C LYS A 4 18.43 43.81 24.17
N ARG A 5 17.85 44.90 23.71
CA ARG A 5 16.72 44.86 22.76
C ARG A 5 17.14 44.41 21.36
N TYR A 6 18.30 44.86 20.88
CA TYR A 6 18.84 44.43 19.60
C TYR A 6 19.30 42.97 19.62
N PHE A 7 19.84 42.49 20.76
CA PHE A 7 20.23 41.10 20.92
C PHE A 7 18.99 40.14 20.92
N LEU A 8 17.90 40.53 21.58
CA LEU A 8 16.65 39.79 21.59
C LEU A 8 16.00 39.77 20.22
N SER A 9 16.02 40.88 19.46
CA SER A 9 15.51 40.97 18.11
C SER A 9 16.34 40.14 17.11
N LEU A 10 17.67 40.07 17.31
CA LEU A 10 18.55 39.24 16.47
C LEU A 10 18.33 37.76 16.71
N ILE A 11 18.11 37.33 17.97
CA ILE A 11 17.79 35.94 18.32
C ILE A 11 16.41 35.57 17.76
N LEU A 12 15.42 36.46 17.84
CA LEU A 12 14.09 36.24 17.26
C LEU A 12 14.15 36.12 15.71
N LEU A 13 14.98 36.96 15.06
CA LEU A 13 15.20 36.87 13.61
C LEU A 13 15.92 35.57 13.20
N LEU A 14 16.92 35.12 13.99
CA LEU A 14 17.62 33.87 13.77
C LEU A 14 16.68 32.65 13.95
N THR A 15 15.80 32.67 14.95
CA THR A 15 14.82 31.57 15.15
C THR A 15 13.77 31.52 14.06
N VAL A 16 13.34 32.66 13.52
CA VAL A 16 12.42 32.71 12.37
C VAL A 16 13.11 32.27 11.08
N ALA A 17 14.39 32.61 10.88
CA ALA A 17 15.17 32.19 9.70
C ALA A 17 15.43 30.67 9.68
N VAL A 18 15.62 30.03 10.83
CA VAL A 18 15.77 28.56 10.92
C VAL A 18 14.46 27.83 10.64
N SER A 19 13.32 28.44 10.96
CA SER A 19 12.00 27.86 10.66
C SER A 19 11.58 28.01 9.19
N ALA A 20 12.22 28.89 8.43
CA ALA A 20 11.94 29.15 7.02
C ALA A 20 12.90 28.44 6.04
N ALA A 21 13.81 27.59 6.54
CA ALA A 21 14.60 26.71 5.67
C ALA A 21 13.63 25.67 5.08
N GLY A 22 13.01 26.03 3.95
CA GLY A 22 12.24 25.09 3.14
C GLY A 22 13.11 23.85 2.91
N LYS A 23 12.52 22.66 3.05
CA LYS A 23 13.21 21.41 2.72
C LYS A 23 13.81 21.57 1.33
N GLY A 24 15.13 21.50 1.21
CA GLY A 24 15.82 21.67 -0.07
C GLY A 24 15.27 20.70 -1.12
N MET A 25 15.23 21.12 -2.38
CA MET A 25 14.93 20.22 -3.50
C MET A 25 15.87 19.01 -3.41
N GLY A 26 15.32 17.78 -3.48
CA GLY A 26 16.07 16.53 -3.37
C GLY A 26 16.00 15.86 -1.99
N THR A 27 15.27 16.40 -1.02
CA THR A 27 14.96 15.66 0.21
C THR A 27 13.73 14.77 -0.02
N TRP A 28 13.87 13.49 0.35
CA TRP A 28 12.77 12.52 0.30
C TRP A 28 12.12 12.39 1.69
N LYS A 29 10.82 12.21 1.71
CA LYS A 29 10.07 11.86 2.91
C LYS A 29 9.17 10.67 2.59
N SER A 30 9.27 9.64 3.41
CA SER A 30 8.39 8.47 3.33
C SER A 30 7.12 8.71 4.14
N TYR A 31 6.00 8.26 3.61
CA TYR A 31 4.72 8.23 4.30
C TYR A 31 4.24 6.78 4.37
N LEU A 32 4.58 6.10 5.46
CA LEU A 32 4.26 4.70 5.70
C LEU A 32 3.11 4.56 6.69
N SER A 33 2.29 3.53 6.52
CA SER A 33 1.25 3.16 7.47
C SER A 33 1.84 2.40 8.65
N TYR A 34 1.34 2.69 9.84
CA TYR A 34 1.65 1.99 11.08
C TYR A 34 0.38 1.52 11.82
N SER A 35 -0.72 1.35 11.10
CA SER A 35 -2.04 1.15 11.72
C SER A 35 -2.35 -0.30 12.07
N ASN A 36 -1.76 -1.28 11.37
CA ASN A 36 -2.00 -2.70 11.61
C ASN A 36 -0.79 -3.33 12.31
N ILE A 37 -0.85 -3.47 13.64
CA ILE A 37 0.23 -4.07 14.44
C ILE A 37 0.30 -5.56 14.13
N GLN A 38 1.48 -6.00 13.66
CA GLN A 38 1.78 -7.38 13.28
C GLN A 38 2.67 -8.06 14.34
N TRP A 39 3.59 -7.31 14.95
CA TRP A 39 4.50 -7.81 15.97
C TRP A 39 5.01 -6.71 16.89
N VAL A 40 5.38 -7.08 18.11
CA VAL A 40 6.00 -6.18 19.11
C VAL A 40 7.19 -6.85 19.77
N GLU A 41 8.28 -6.11 19.98
CA GLU A 41 9.51 -6.58 20.62
C GLU A 41 10.05 -5.56 21.62
N GLN A 42 10.47 -6.04 22.79
CA GLN A 42 11.15 -5.21 23.79
C GLN A 42 12.66 -5.33 23.63
N GLY A 43 13.31 -4.23 23.24
CA GLY A 43 14.77 -4.12 23.13
C GLY A 43 15.35 -3.04 24.03
N GLY A 44 15.95 -3.39 25.15
CA GLY A 44 16.41 -2.41 26.13
C GLY A 44 15.27 -1.51 26.61
N ASN A 45 15.42 -0.18 26.46
CA ASN A 45 14.41 0.82 26.82
C ASN A 45 13.45 1.14 25.67
N LYS A 46 13.57 0.45 24.54
CA LYS A 46 12.71 0.68 23.37
C LYS A 46 11.70 -0.45 23.19
N LEU A 47 10.48 -0.09 22.86
CA LEU A 47 9.48 -0.98 22.28
C LEU A 47 9.56 -0.84 20.78
N TYR A 48 9.91 -1.89 20.06
CA TYR A 48 9.88 -1.97 18.60
C TYR A 48 8.55 -2.55 18.16
N VAL A 49 7.95 -1.94 17.17
CA VAL A 49 6.63 -2.34 16.65
C VAL A 49 6.71 -2.50 15.14
N LEU A 50 6.43 -3.69 14.67
CA LEU A 50 6.15 -3.98 13.28
C LEU A 50 4.67 -3.75 13.02
N ALA A 51 4.35 -2.79 12.16
CA ALA A 51 2.97 -2.47 11.82
C ALA A 51 2.85 -2.13 10.33
N SER A 52 1.88 -2.73 9.64
CA SER A 52 1.66 -2.59 8.19
C SER A 52 2.96 -2.80 7.38
N SER A 53 3.76 -3.82 7.74
CA SER A 53 5.08 -4.13 7.19
C SER A 53 6.13 -3.01 7.33
N SER A 54 5.91 -2.07 8.24
CA SER A 54 6.78 -0.93 8.55
C SER A 54 7.21 -0.96 10.01
N LEU A 55 8.32 -0.34 10.33
CA LEU A 55 8.91 -0.36 11.67
C LEU A 55 8.88 1.01 12.32
N TYR A 56 8.49 1.04 13.58
CA TYR A 56 8.76 2.17 14.47
C TYR A 56 9.20 1.70 15.85
N SER A 57 9.83 2.56 16.62
CA SER A 57 10.14 2.33 18.02
C SER A 57 9.59 3.43 18.93
N TYR A 58 9.28 3.04 20.14
CA TYR A 58 8.93 3.94 21.23
C TYR A 58 9.96 3.82 22.34
N ASN A 59 10.62 4.93 22.69
CA ASN A 59 11.57 4.99 23.78
C ASN A 59 10.83 5.27 25.10
N LYS A 60 10.91 4.36 26.04
CA LYS A 60 10.21 4.44 27.32
C LYS A 60 10.73 5.56 28.24
N ASN A 61 11.99 6.02 28.03
CA ASN A 61 12.61 7.05 28.88
C ASN A 61 12.11 8.45 28.54
N ASP A 62 12.18 8.84 27.27
CA ASP A 62 11.84 10.17 26.79
C ASP A 62 10.49 10.23 26.06
N LYS A 63 9.80 9.09 25.94
CA LYS A 63 8.49 8.92 25.28
C LYS A 63 8.50 9.28 23.78
N SER A 64 9.67 9.36 23.16
CA SER A 64 9.79 9.64 21.73
C SER A 64 9.39 8.44 20.88
N ILE A 65 8.83 8.72 19.71
CA ILE A 65 8.56 7.74 18.66
C ILE A 65 9.51 8.01 17.51
N GLN A 66 10.18 6.98 17.02
CA GLN A 66 11.05 7.02 15.86
C GLN A 66 10.56 6.02 14.83
N THR A 67 10.34 6.48 13.60
CA THR A 67 9.99 5.65 12.44
C THR A 67 11.25 5.28 11.68
N TYR A 68 11.24 4.11 11.05
CA TYR A 68 12.37 3.59 10.27
C TYR A 68 11.94 3.27 8.85
N ASP A 69 12.71 3.75 7.89
CA ASP A 69 12.53 3.54 6.45
C ASP A 69 13.87 3.62 5.72
N LYS A 70 13.87 3.57 4.39
CA LYS A 70 15.10 3.71 3.58
C LYS A 70 15.80 5.06 3.79
N THR A 71 15.08 6.11 4.13
CA THR A 71 15.68 7.43 4.39
C THR A 71 16.38 7.51 5.74
N SER A 72 16.00 6.64 6.68
CA SER A 72 16.64 6.48 8.00
C SER A 72 17.68 5.36 8.04
N GLY A 73 17.98 4.72 6.90
CA GLY A 73 19.07 3.77 6.75
C GLY A 73 18.69 2.31 6.65
N LEU A 74 17.39 1.96 6.66
CA LEU A 74 16.98 0.58 6.35
C LEU A 74 17.31 0.24 4.88
N SER A 75 17.76 -0.99 4.66
CA SER A 75 18.17 -1.45 3.34
C SER A 75 16.99 -1.72 2.41
N ASP A 76 15.82 -2.10 2.99
CA ASP A 76 14.65 -2.44 2.21
C ASP A 76 13.33 -2.00 2.85
N MET A 77 12.23 -2.35 2.20
CA MET A 77 10.84 -2.12 2.61
C MET A 77 10.15 -3.48 2.76
N ASP A 78 8.90 -3.48 3.26
CA ASP A 78 8.09 -4.68 3.41
C ASP A 78 8.71 -5.69 4.39
N ILE A 79 8.79 -5.25 5.65
CA ILE A 79 9.33 -6.05 6.75
C ILE A 79 8.35 -7.18 7.08
N ARG A 80 8.86 -8.41 7.13
CA ARG A 80 8.08 -9.60 7.46
C ARG A 80 8.22 -10.05 8.91
N PHE A 81 9.45 -9.98 9.46
CA PHE A 81 9.71 -10.39 10.84
C PHE A 81 10.66 -9.41 11.53
N ILE A 82 10.45 -9.22 12.83
CA ILE A 82 11.40 -8.56 13.71
C ILE A 82 11.62 -9.42 14.96
N GLY A 83 12.83 -9.40 15.53
CA GLY A 83 13.14 -10.11 16.77
C GLY A 83 14.36 -9.51 17.45
N TRP A 84 14.30 -9.32 18.76
CA TRP A 84 15.38 -8.72 19.54
C TRP A 84 16.38 -9.79 20.03
N ASN A 85 17.63 -9.70 19.59
CA ASN A 85 18.71 -10.49 20.14
C ASN A 85 19.33 -9.78 21.34
N ARG A 86 19.04 -10.29 22.54
CA ARG A 86 19.46 -9.66 23.81
C ARG A 86 20.97 -9.60 23.98
N PRO A 87 21.77 -10.71 23.76
CA PRO A 87 23.22 -10.67 23.92
C PRO A 87 23.91 -9.70 22.95
N ALA A 88 23.49 -9.70 21.67
CA ALA A 88 24.06 -8.82 20.66
C ALA A 88 23.52 -7.38 20.73
N ARG A 89 22.44 -7.12 21.48
CA ARG A 89 21.73 -5.84 21.60
C ARG A 89 21.34 -5.26 20.22
N ARG A 90 20.81 -6.14 19.35
CA ARG A 90 20.37 -5.80 17.99
C ARG A 90 19.00 -6.38 17.70
N LEU A 91 18.19 -5.60 16.99
CA LEU A 91 16.96 -6.06 16.39
C LEU A 91 17.30 -6.69 15.04
N VAL A 92 16.94 -7.95 14.85
CA VAL A 92 16.98 -8.63 13.55
C VAL A 92 15.71 -8.22 12.80
N ILE A 93 15.86 -7.73 11.58
CA ILE A 93 14.78 -7.32 10.69
C ILE A 93 14.90 -8.18 9.43
N VAL A 94 13.88 -8.96 9.13
CA VAL A 94 13.81 -9.81 7.94
C VAL A 94 12.76 -9.27 6.99
N TYR A 95 13.16 -9.00 5.75
CA TYR A 95 12.28 -8.48 4.69
C TYR A 95 11.61 -9.60 3.89
N SER A 96 10.57 -9.26 3.14
CA SER A 96 9.83 -10.21 2.30
C SER A 96 10.66 -10.76 1.14
N ASP A 97 11.69 -10.07 0.70
CA ASP A 97 12.67 -10.49 -0.29
C ASP A 97 13.85 -11.29 0.29
N TYR A 98 13.81 -11.57 1.61
CA TYR A 98 14.80 -12.31 2.39
C TYR A 98 16.09 -11.54 2.71
N ASN A 99 16.17 -10.23 2.41
CA ASN A 99 17.23 -9.39 2.91
C ASN A 99 17.13 -9.26 4.44
N ILE A 100 18.23 -8.95 5.11
CA ILE A 100 18.29 -8.87 6.58
C ILE A 100 19.03 -7.60 6.99
N ASP A 101 18.43 -6.85 7.91
CA ASP A 101 19.09 -5.77 8.62
C ASP A 101 19.21 -6.06 10.11
N LEU A 102 20.27 -5.56 10.71
CA LEU A 102 20.51 -5.56 12.15
C LEU A 102 20.51 -4.11 12.65
N LEU A 103 19.51 -3.74 13.42
CA LEU A 103 19.38 -2.40 14.01
C LEU A 103 19.86 -2.44 15.47
N ASP A 104 20.89 -1.67 15.81
CA ASP A 104 21.39 -1.56 17.18
C ASP A 104 20.55 -0.59 18.05
N ASP A 105 20.80 -0.58 19.35
CA ASP A 105 20.10 0.30 20.29
C ASP A 105 20.42 1.79 20.10
N LYS A 106 21.48 2.13 19.37
CA LYS A 106 21.86 3.50 19.00
C LYS A 106 21.19 3.98 17.72
N GLY A 107 20.58 3.08 16.96
CA GLY A 107 19.91 3.38 15.69
C GLY A 107 20.77 3.12 14.46
N ASN A 108 21.95 2.49 14.59
CA ASN A 108 22.76 2.13 13.43
C ASN A 108 22.24 0.84 12.80
N VAL A 109 22.17 0.83 11.49
CA VAL A 109 21.75 -0.33 10.70
C VAL A 109 22.99 -1.00 10.07
N THR A 110 23.05 -2.31 10.16
CA THR A 110 24.04 -3.16 9.47
C THR A 110 23.28 -4.12 8.56
N ASN A 111 23.48 -4.03 7.25
CA ASN A 111 22.88 -4.97 6.31
C ASN A 111 23.66 -6.29 6.24
N VAL A 112 22.94 -7.39 6.19
CA VAL A 112 23.47 -8.76 6.02
C VAL A 112 22.82 -9.39 4.78
N PRO A 113 23.32 -9.09 3.58
CA PRO A 113 22.71 -9.50 2.33
C PRO A 113 23.01 -10.93 1.91
N ASP A 114 23.84 -11.67 2.69
CA ASP A 114 24.34 -13.00 2.33
C ASP A 114 23.23 -13.98 1.92
N TYR A 115 22.15 -14.01 2.68
CA TYR A 115 21.02 -14.89 2.37
C TYR A 115 20.22 -14.38 1.14
N TYR A 116 20.02 -13.08 1.03
CA TYR A 116 19.35 -12.46 -0.11
C TYR A 116 20.11 -12.72 -1.42
N LEU A 117 21.42 -12.49 -1.44
CA LEU A 117 22.26 -12.62 -2.64
C LEU A 117 22.55 -14.08 -3.04
N LYS A 118 22.41 -15.02 -2.11
CA LYS A 118 22.71 -16.43 -2.37
C LYS A 118 21.71 -17.04 -3.36
N MET A 119 22.21 -17.40 -4.53
CA MET A 119 21.43 -18.13 -5.54
C MET A 119 21.24 -19.58 -5.08
N LEU A 120 20.01 -19.97 -4.81
CA LEU A 120 19.63 -21.32 -4.41
C LEU A 120 18.53 -21.84 -5.33
N THR A 121 18.56 -23.14 -5.62
CA THR A 121 17.52 -23.84 -6.39
C THR A 121 16.35 -24.31 -5.53
N VAL A 122 16.36 -23.99 -4.25
CA VAL A 122 15.35 -24.37 -3.25
C VAL A 122 14.51 -23.14 -2.85
N ASP A 123 13.37 -23.41 -2.22
CA ASP A 123 12.49 -22.33 -1.71
C ASP A 123 13.17 -21.60 -0.52
N LYS A 124 13.46 -20.33 -0.71
CA LYS A 124 14.10 -19.44 0.27
C LYS A 124 13.11 -18.79 1.25
N THR A 125 11.83 -19.05 1.14
CA THR A 125 10.81 -18.40 1.98
C THR A 125 11.16 -18.54 3.46
N VAL A 126 11.25 -17.42 4.17
CA VAL A 126 11.41 -17.41 5.64
C VAL A 126 10.02 -17.52 6.27
N ASN A 127 9.84 -18.53 7.13
CA ASN A 127 8.56 -18.82 7.80
C ASN A 127 8.54 -18.35 9.26
N GLY A 128 9.70 -18.16 9.86
CA GLY A 128 9.83 -17.71 11.24
C GLY A 128 11.29 -17.58 11.65
N MET A 129 11.51 -17.07 12.86
CA MET A 129 12.84 -16.97 13.46
C MET A 129 12.78 -17.30 14.95
N ASP A 130 13.88 -17.83 15.47
CA ASP A 130 14.09 -18.10 16.87
C ASP A 130 15.47 -17.63 17.31
N MET A 131 15.58 -17.06 18.52
CA MET A 131 16.81 -16.49 19.06
C MET A 131 17.43 -17.45 20.08
N SER A 132 18.73 -17.76 19.93
CA SER A 132 19.47 -18.53 20.92
C SER A 132 20.91 -18.02 21.07
N GLY A 133 21.25 -17.52 22.26
CA GLY A 133 22.52 -16.84 22.46
C GLY A 133 22.68 -15.65 21.52
N THR A 134 23.82 -15.58 20.82
CA THR A 134 24.08 -14.54 19.80
C THR A 134 23.56 -14.90 18.41
N ASP A 135 22.91 -16.06 18.27
CA ASP A 135 22.44 -16.56 16.99
C ASP A 135 20.92 -16.35 16.80
N CYS A 136 20.54 -16.16 15.55
CA CYS A 136 19.17 -16.20 15.08
C CYS A 136 19.04 -17.38 14.09
N TYR A 137 18.07 -18.25 14.31
CA TYR A 137 17.76 -19.36 13.43
C TYR A 137 16.52 -19.01 12.60
N LEU A 138 16.70 -18.89 11.29
CA LEU A 138 15.59 -18.65 10.36
C LEU A 138 15.05 -19.99 9.89
N SER A 139 13.76 -20.21 10.09
CA SER A 139 13.03 -21.37 9.55
C SER A 139 12.64 -21.07 8.10
N THR A 140 13.04 -21.95 7.17
CA THR A 140 12.92 -21.66 5.72
C THR A 140 12.20 -22.78 4.97
N GLY A 141 11.87 -22.52 3.71
CA GLY A 141 11.25 -23.50 2.81
C GLY A 141 12.08 -24.75 2.54
N PHE A 142 13.36 -24.79 2.93
CA PHE A 142 14.25 -25.94 2.72
C PHE A 142 14.93 -26.48 3.99
N GLY A 143 14.77 -25.81 5.12
CA GLY A 143 15.46 -26.16 6.36
C GLY A 143 15.69 -24.95 7.25
N LEU A 144 16.90 -24.78 7.80
CA LEU A 144 17.25 -23.70 8.71
C LEU A 144 18.47 -22.92 8.21
N VAL A 145 18.47 -21.61 8.48
CA VAL A 145 19.63 -20.73 8.26
C VAL A 145 20.04 -20.12 9.59
N ARG A 146 21.33 -20.22 9.94
CA ARG A 146 21.90 -19.64 11.14
C ARG A 146 22.58 -18.31 10.82
N LEU A 147 22.13 -17.26 11.47
CA LEU A 147 22.69 -15.92 11.43
C LEU A 147 23.37 -15.62 12.78
N ASN A 148 24.66 -15.31 12.78
CA ASN A 148 25.32 -14.77 13.96
C ASN A 148 25.09 -13.26 14.04
N VAL A 149 24.20 -12.84 14.95
CA VAL A 149 23.76 -11.45 15.06
C VAL A 149 24.87 -10.53 15.55
N ALA A 150 25.76 -11.04 16.43
CA ALA A 150 26.88 -10.25 16.94
C ALA A 150 27.92 -9.94 15.86
N LYS A 151 28.21 -10.90 15.00
CA LYS A 151 29.18 -10.77 13.91
C LYS A 151 28.56 -10.18 12.62
N ALA A 152 27.23 -10.16 12.51
CA ALA A 152 26.48 -9.75 11.32
C ALA A 152 26.82 -10.61 10.08
N GLU A 153 26.77 -11.93 10.23
CA GLU A 153 27.09 -12.88 9.15
C GLU A 153 26.18 -14.10 9.20
N VAL A 154 25.81 -14.63 8.03
CA VAL A 154 25.18 -15.95 7.91
C VAL A 154 26.26 -17.02 8.02
N THR A 155 26.24 -17.80 9.11
CA THR A 155 27.29 -18.79 9.38
C THR A 155 27.01 -20.14 8.73
N ASP A 156 25.74 -20.59 8.74
CA ASP A 156 25.37 -21.92 8.29
C ASP A 156 24.01 -21.97 7.60
N SER A 157 23.81 -22.98 6.75
CA SER A 157 22.53 -23.32 6.14
C SER A 157 22.32 -24.82 6.21
N TYR A 158 21.37 -25.26 7.03
CA TYR A 158 21.05 -26.68 7.24
C TYR A 158 19.90 -27.08 6.29
N ASN A 159 20.27 -27.72 5.19
CA ASN A 159 19.28 -28.16 4.19
C ASN A 159 18.65 -29.50 4.60
N LEU A 160 17.43 -29.45 5.11
CA LEU A 160 16.66 -30.62 5.54
C LEU A 160 15.84 -31.25 4.40
N ALA A 161 15.78 -30.60 3.23
CA ALA A 161 14.97 -30.93 2.06
C ALA A 161 13.44 -30.88 2.30
N PHE A 162 13.01 -30.17 3.31
CA PHE A 162 11.59 -29.90 3.56
C PHE A 162 11.39 -28.52 4.18
N ASN A 163 10.17 -28.03 4.05
CA ASN A 163 9.75 -26.74 4.59
C ASN A 163 9.63 -26.81 6.10
N VAL A 164 10.39 -25.95 6.81
CA VAL A 164 10.34 -25.79 8.26
C VAL A 164 9.43 -24.63 8.62
N SER A 165 8.38 -24.90 9.36
CA SER A 165 7.40 -23.89 9.79
C SER A 165 7.93 -23.02 10.93
N TYR A 166 8.59 -23.66 11.91
CA TYR A 166 9.28 -22.99 13.03
C TYR A 166 10.39 -23.88 13.58
N SER A 167 11.33 -23.28 14.29
CA SER A 167 12.40 -23.96 15.02
C SER A 167 12.46 -23.46 16.46
N TYR A 168 13.12 -24.22 17.33
CA TYR A 168 13.43 -23.82 18.70
C TYR A 168 14.60 -24.66 19.25
N ILE A 169 15.24 -24.14 20.29
CA ILE A 169 16.32 -24.85 20.99
C ILE A 169 15.88 -25.16 22.40
N GLU A 170 15.99 -26.42 22.77
CA GLU A 170 15.66 -26.92 24.10
C GLU A 170 16.55 -28.10 24.50
N ASN A 171 17.03 -28.13 25.76
CA ASN A 171 17.81 -29.23 26.36
C ASN A 171 18.99 -29.70 25.49
N GLY A 172 19.70 -28.77 24.85
CA GLY A 172 20.86 -29.07 24.00
C GLY A 172 20.54 -29.61 22.60
N TYR A 173 19.26 -29.62 22.22
CA TYR A 173 18.79 -29.96 20.87
C TYR A 173 18.24 -28.76 20.16
N ILE A 174 18.43 -28.71 18.84
CA ILE A 174 17.68 -27.88 17.94
C ILE A 174 16.55 -28.67 17.31
N TYR A 175 15.37 -28.12 17.33
CA TYR A 175 14.16 -28.71 16.76
C TYR A 175 13.74 -27.96 15.49
N ALA A 176 13.30 -28.71 14.48
CA ALA A 176 12.72 -28.21 13.25
C ALA A 176 11.33 -28.83 13.06
N ALA A 177 10.29 -28.01 13.12
CA ALA A 177 8.91 -28.44 12.97
C ALA A 177 8.42 -28.16 11.55
N SER A 178 7.88 -29.17 10.90
CA SER A 178 7.34 -29.11 9.54
C SER A 178 5.91 -29.61 9.52
N GLN A 179 5.01 -28.84 8.96
CA GLN A 179 3.59 -29.22 8.85
C GLN A 179 3.40 -30.52 8.05
N SER A 180 4.24 -30.74 7.03
CA SER A 180 4.16 -31.93 6.17
C SER A 180 5.04 -33.10 6.63
N ASN A 181 6.12 -32.84 7.40
CA ASN A 181 7.12 -33.84 7.72
C ASN A 181 7.19 -34.20 9.22
N GLY A 182 6.47 -33.49 10.09
CA GLY A 182 6.50 -33.70 11.53
C GLY A 182 7.59 -32.91 12.23
N LEU A 183 8.02 -33.41 13.40
CA LEU A 183 9.03 -32.78 14.25
C LEU A 183 10.36 -33.55 14.16
N TYR A 184 11.41 -32.84 13.81
CA TYR A 184 12.78 -33.33 13.77
C TYR A 184 13.62 -32.63 14.82
N ARG A 185 14.69 -33.31 15.30
CA ARG A 185 15.70 -32.71 16.18
C ARG A 185 17.08 -33.19 15.85
N ALA A 186 18.06 -32.38 16.20
CA ALA A 186 19.47 -32.79 16.22
C ALA A 186 20.17 -32.21 17.45
N LEU A 187 21.22 -32.90 17.94
CA LEU A 187 22.08 -32.35 18.99
C LEU A 187 22.84 -31.13 18.48
N LEU A 188 22.88 -30.05 19.24
CA LEU A 188 23.65 -28.84 18.86
C LEU A 188 25.16 -29.12 18.71
N THR A 189 25.67 -30.15 19.34
CA THR A 189 27.07 -30.57 19.23
C THR A 189 27.36 -31.49 18.05
N ALA A 190 26.33 -31.97 17.35
CA ALA A 190 26.48 -32.81 16.17
C ALA A 190 26.75 -31.90 14.91
N ASN A 191 27.23 -32.55 13.84
CA ASN A 191 27.35 -31.90 12.55
C ASN A 191 25.93 -31.65 11.95
N LEU A 192 25.38 -30.47 12.15
CA LEU A 192 24.03 -30.11 11.69
C LEU A 192 23.91 -30.02 10.17
N LEU A 193 25.02 -29.96 9.44
CA LEU A 193 25.04 -30.01 7.97
C LEU A 193 24.74 -31.41 7.42
N ASP A 194 24.99 -32.47 8.23
CA ASP A 194 24.63 -33.82 7.88
C ASP A 194 23.18 -34.11 8.27
N ARG A 195 22.34 -34.38 7.29
CA ARG A 195 20.91 -34.73 7.51
C ARG A 195 20.71 -35.98 8.36
N ASN A 196 21.65 -36.92 8.38
CA ASN A 196 21.53 -38.13 9.16
C ASN A 196 21.54 -37.86 10.67
N ASN A 197 22.03 -36.71 11.10
CA ASN A 197 22.00 -36.28 12.50
C ASN A 197 20.64 -35.69 12.92
N TRP A 198 19.72 -35.47 11.96
CA TRP A 198 18.37 -35.00 12.24
C TRP A 198 17.40 -36.17 12.33
N VAL A 199 16.91 -36.43 13.54
CA VAL A 199 16.04 -37.54 13.84
C VAL A 199 14.60 -37.09 13.96
N HIS A 200 13.69 -37.80 13.28
CA HIS A 200 12.25 -37.60 13.45
C HIS A 200 11.82 -38.02 14.87
N THR A 201 11.11 -37.18 15.60
CA THR A 201 10.76 -37.36 17.01
C THR A 201 9.27 -37.30 17.31
N GLY A 202 8.45 -36.88 16.35
CA GLY A 202 7.01 -36.80 16.57
C GLY A 202 6.25 -36.07 15.46
N SER A 203 4.97 -35.97 15.66
CA SER A 203 4.09 -35.23 14.76
C SER A 203 4.27 -33.74 14.90
N TYR A 204 3.91 -32.99 13.86
CA TYR A 204 3.82 -31.53 13.92
C TYR A 204 2.74 -31.09 14.90
N ALA A 205 3.09 -30.11 15.73
CA ALA A 205 2.14 -29.37 16.55
C ALA A 205 2.25 -27.89 16.20
N ALA A 206 1.13 -27.24 15.91
CA ALA A 206 1.13 -25.79 15.67
C ALA A 206 1.58 -25.08 16.95
N ARG A 207 2.60 -24.21 16.83
CA ARG A 207 3.05 -23.35 17.92
C ARG A 207 2.49 -21.95 17.67
N PRO A 208 1.53 -21.47 18.48
CA PRO A 208 1.03 -20.11 18.34
C PRO A 208 2.17 -19.12 18.56
N HIS A 209 2.38 -18.26 17.60
CA HIS A 209 3.28 -17.11 17.75
C HIS A 209 2.48 -15.99 18.40
N THR A 210 2.51 -15.91 19.74
CA THR A 210 1.71 -14.96 20.51
C THR A 210 2.54 -13.75 20.89
N MET A 211 2.00 -12.57 20.62
CA MET A 211 2.58 -11.32 21.12
C MET A 211 2.37 -11.19 22.63
N ASP A 212 3.32 -10.56 23.30
CA ASP A 212 3.16 -10.14 24.68
C ASP A 212 1.98 -9.18 24.80
N ALA A 213 1.01 -9.49 25.66
CA ALA A 213 -0.25 -8.76 25.76
C ALA A 213 -0.06 -7.33 26.29
N ASP A 214 0.89 -7.12 27.22
CA ASP A 214 1.16 -5.79 27.79
C ASP A 214 1.89 -4.90 26.80
N LEU A 215 2.85 -5.45 26.06
CA LEU A 215 3.55 -4.73 25.00
C LEU A 215 2.58 -4.36 23.86
N LEU A 216 1.69 -5.27 23.49
CA LEU A 216 0.66 -5.01 22.49
C LEU A 216 -0.31 -3.92 22.95
N ALA A 217 -0.77 -3.97 24.22
CA ALA A 217 -1.63 -2.96 24.79
C ALA A 217 -0.94 -1.57 24.78
N GLN A 218 0.34 -1.51 25.14
CA GLN A 218 1.14 -0.29 25.04
C GLN A 218 1.24 0.20 23.59
N ALA A 219 1.59 -0.68 22.65
CA ALA A 219 1.73 -0.33 21.23
C ALA A 219 0.45 0.28 20.64
N LYS A 220 -0.73 -0.22 21.03
CA LYS A 220 -2.04 0.30 20.60
C LYS A 220 -2.33 1.74 21.05
N THR A 221 -1.65 2.25 22.07
CA THR A 221 -1.80 3.64 22.53
C THR A 221 -0.90 4.62 21.76
N LEU A 222 0.08 4.13 21.01
CA LEU A 222 1.06 4.95 20.31
C LEU A 222 0.51 5.47 18.98
N LYS A 223 0.93 6.68 18.61
CA LYS A 223 0.53 7.36 17.37
C LYS A 223 1.76 7.79 16.57
N PRO A 224 2.36 6.89 15.81
CA PRO A 224 3.56 7.21 15.01
C PRO A 224 3.28 8.15 13.82
N GLY A 225 2.00 8.42 13.51
CA GLY A 225 1.59 9.21 12.35
C GLY A 225 1.46 8.35 11.08
N GLY A 226 1.43 9.02 9.92
CA GLY A 226 1.31 8.34 8.62
C GLY A 226 -0.12 8.08 8.16
N PRO A 227 -0.27 7.59 6.92
CA PRO A 227 -1.56 7.17 6.37
C PRO A 227 -2.07 5.91 7.08
N LYS A 228 -3.36 5.64 6.98
CA LYS A 228 -3.91 4.39 7.51
C LYS A 228 -3.50 3.16 6.68
N ARG A 229 -3.25 3.33 5.38
CA ARG A 229 -2.83 2.25 4.46
C ARG A 229 -1.73 2.70 3.51
N ASN A 230 -0.90 1.78 3.08
CA ASN A 230 0.17 2.00 2.11
C ASN A 230 -0.31 1.90 0.64
N THR A 231 -1.62 1.76 0.41
CA THR A 231 -2.20 1.69 -0.94
C THR A 231 -2.71 3.04 -1.40
N PHE A 232 -2.23 3.51 -2.54
CA PHE A 232 -2.60 4.79 -3.15
C PHE A 232 -2.94 4.55 -4.62
N ILE A 233 -4.23 4.61 -4.98
CA ILE A 233 -4.71 4.34 -6.35
C ILE A 233 -4.86 5.63 -7.13
N TRP A 234 -5.47 6.64 -6.53
CA TRP A 234 -5.69 7.94 -7.14
C TRP A 234 -5.29 9.04 -6.18
N THR A 235 -4.76 10.13 -6.73
CA THR A 235 -4.39 11.30 -5.95
C THR A 235 -4.97 12.55 -6.57
N ASP A 236 -5.45 13.47 -5.73
CA ASP A 236 -5.87 14.80 -6.10
C ASP A 236 -5.27 15.83 -5.15
N PHE A 237 -4.70 16.89 -5.70
CA PHE A 237 -4.10 17.95 -4.89
C PHE A 237 -4.92 19.22 -5.02
N HIS A 238 -5.47 19.69 -3.91
CA HIS A 238 -6.32 20.86 -3.86
C HIS A 238 -6.11 21.65 -2.57
N ASN A 239 -5.94 22.97 -2.65
CA ASN A 239 -5.78 23.88 -1.51
C ASN A 239 -4.75 23.38 -0.48
N ASN A 240 -3.55 23.03 -0.96
CA ASN A 240 -2.43 22.55 -0.14
C ASN A 240 -2.73 21.25 0.63
N ARG A 241 -3.69 20.46 0.18
CA ARG A 241 -4.04 19.12 0.70
C ARG A 241 -3.91 18.10 -0.40
N LEU A 242 -3.33 16.94 -0.08
CA LEU A 242 -3.25 15.79 -0.97
C LEU A 242 -4.32 14.78 -0.56
N TYR A 243 -5.29 14.54 -1.41
CA TYR A 243 -6.34 13.53 -1.22
C TYR A 243 -5.95 12.27 -1.95
N THR A 244 -6.05 11.12 -1.29
CA THR A 244 -5.71 9.83 -1.89
C THR A 244 -6.78 8.80 -1.62
N THR A 245 -7.00 7.89 -2.56
CA THR A 245 -7.88 6.73 -2.35
C THR A 245 -7.06 5.47 -2.12
N GLY A 246 -7.48 4.66 -1.17
CA GLY A 246 -6.76 3.45 -0.72
C GLY A 246 -7.40 2.13 -1.19
N GLY A 247 -8.34 2.18 -2.15
CA GLY A 247 -8.91 0.98 -2.72
C GLY A 247 -7.91 0.26 -3.62
N TYR A 248 -7.75 -1.03 -3.42
CA TYR A 248 -6.95 -1.90 -4.26
C TYR A 248 -7.84 -3.01 -4.82
N PHE A 249 -7.69 -3.27 -6.11
CA PHE A 249 -8.22 -4.44 -6.76
C PHE A 249 -7.07 -5.32 -7.23
N ASP A 250 -7.02 -6.53 -6.73
CA ASP A 250 -6.18 -7.56 -7.29
C ASP A 250 -6.99 -8.36 -8.33
N PRO A 251 -6.73 -8.18 -9.63
CA PRO A 251 -7.47 -8.87 -10.67
C PRO A 251 -7.18 -10.38 -10.71
N ILE A 252 -6.09 -10.83 -10.10
CA ILE A 252 -5.71 -12.26 -10.07
C ILE A 252 -6.42 -12.97 -8.93
N ALA A 253 -6.47 -12.34 -7.76
CA ALA A 253 -7.12 -12.90 -6.58
C ALA A 253 -8.61 -12.58 -6.50
N ASP A 254 -9.14 -11.73 -7.39
CA ASP A 254 -10.50 -11.15 -7.32
C ASP A 254 -10.83 -10.60 -5.91
N ASN A 255 -9.79 -10.10 -5.24
CA ASN A 255 -9.89 -9.66 -3.86
C ASN A 255 -10.29 -8.19 -3.79
N TRP A 256 -11.56 -7.94 -3.58
CA TRP A 256 -12.17 -6.63 -3.38
C TRP A 256 -12.33 -6.27 -1.90
N GLU A 257 -11.61 -6.93 -1.02
CA GLU A 257 -11.86 -6.85 0.43
C GLU A 257 -11.38 -5.55 1.09
N ASN A 258 -10.65 -4.69 0.37
CA ASN A 258 -10.21 -3.42 0.96
C ASN A 258 -11.40 -2.48 1.20
N PRO A 259 -11.75 -2.21 2.47
CA PRO A 259 -12.76 -1.22 2.80
C PRO A 259 -12.45 0.14 2.18
N GLY A 260 -13.47 0.89 1.82
CA GLY A 260 -13.32 2.21 1.23
C GLY A 260 -12.63 3.18 2.20
N ILE A 261 -11.75 4.02 1.66
CA ILE A 261 -11.01 5.01 2.43
C ILE A 261 -10.56 6.17 1.54
N VAL A 262 -10.56 7.38 2.10
CA VAL A 262 -9.80 8.51 1.57
C VAL A 262 -8.82 8.95 2.64
N GLN A 263 -7.58 9.18 2.27
CA GLN A 263 -6.51 9.61 3.16
C GLN A 263 -6.06 11.00 2.70
N VAL A 264 -6.11 11.97 3.59
CA VAL A 264 -5.83 13.37 3.27
C VAL A 264 -4.60 13.83 4.03
N LEU A 265 -3.57 14.22 3.29
CA LEU A 265 -2.37 14.83 3.87
C LEU A 265 -2.48 16.34 3.83
N HIS A 266 -2.34 16.99 4.98
CA HIS A 266 -2.25 18.44 5.14
C HIS A 266 -1.04 18.79 6.02
N GLY A 267 -0.04 19.43 5.43
CA GLY A 267 1.25 19.58 6.10
C GLY A 267 1.91 18.22 6.35
N ASP A 268 2.07 17.86 7.62
CA ASP A 268 2.61 16.55 8.06
C ASP A 268 1.54 15.66 8.71
N GLU A 269 0.30 16.10 8.75
CA GLU A 269 -0.81 15.40 9.39
C GLU A 269 -1.68 14.68 8.38
N TRP A 270 -2.17 13.50 8.77
CA TRP A 270 -3.07 12.67 7.99
C TRP A 270 -4.46 12.69 8.62
N GLU A 271 -5.45 13.09 7.83
CA GLU A 271 -6.87 12.94 8.13
C GLU A 271 -7.39 11.70 7.37
N ILE A 272 -8.19 10.88 8.03
CA ILE A 272 -8.71 9.64 7.45
C ILE A 272 -10.23 9.76 7.33
N TYR A 273 -10.72 9.70 6.08
CA TYR A 273 -12.14 9.69 5.77
C TYR A 273 -12.57 8.24 5.53
N GLU A 274 -13.22 7.68 6.51
CA GLU A 274 -13.78 6.33 6.47
C GLU A 274 -15.13 6.32 7.18
N ASP A 275 -15.93 5.28 6.92
CA ASP A 275 -17.24 5.13 7.54
C ASP A 275 -17.51 3.63 7.79
N ASP A 276 -18.14 3.32 8.90
CA ASP A 276 -18.66 1.97 9.19
C ASP A 276 -19.99 1.74 8.43
N PHE A 277 -19.97 2.09 7.15
CA PHE A 277 -21.10 2.05 6.25
C PHE A 277 -21.75 0.66 6.14
N PRO A 278 -20.96 -0.44 6.05
CA PRO A 278 -21.53 -1.77 6.02
C PRO A 278 -22.38 -2.11 7.25
N SER A 279 -21.89 -1.79 8.44
CA SER A 279 -22.63 -2.06 9.69
C SER A 279 -23.90 -1.21 9.80
N ARG A 280 -23.85 0.04 9.30
CA ARG A 280 -24.95 0.99 9.38
C ARG A 280 -26.04 0.76 8.35
N THR A 281 -25.70 0.25 7.16
CA THR A 281 -26.62 0.16 6.01
C THR A 281 -26.80 -1.26 5.46
N GLY A 282 -25.94 -2.20 5.81
CA GLY A 282 -25.86 -3.51 5.17
C GLY A 282 -25.21 -3.52 3.77
N TYR A 283 -24.83 -2.35 3.24
CA TYR A 283 -24.18 -2.24 1.94
C TYR A 283 -22.65 -2.21 2.06
N LEU A 284 -21.97 -2.67 1.02
CA LEU A 284 -20.51 -2.61 0.97
C LEU A 284 -20.02 -1.21 0.58
N TYR A 285 -18.94 -0.76 1.21
CA TYR A 285 -18.15 0.39 0.79
C TYR A 285 -16.72 -0.07 0.57
N ARG A 286 -16.37 -0.35 -0.69
CA ARG A 286 -15.10 -1.00 -1.06
C ARG A 286 -14.54 -0.49 -2.39
N GLY A 287 -13.23 -0.65 -2.58
CA GLY A 287 -12.56 -0.42 -3.84
C GLY A 287 -12.63 1.04 -4.31
N THR A 288 -12.31 2.00 -3.44
CA THR A 288 -12.25 3.43 -3.77
C THR A 288 -11.17 3.71 -4.81
N LYS A 289 -11.54 4.27 -5.97
CA LYS A 289 -10.64 4.48 -7.12
C LYS A 289 -10.51 5.93 -7.55
N ALA A 290 -11.51 6.77 -7.30
CA ALA A 290 -11.52 8.14 -7.71
C ALA A 290 -11.86 9.06 -6.53
N VAL A 291 -11.31 10.25 -6.51
CA VAL A 291 -11.66 11.32 -5.57
C VAL A 291 -11.73 12.63 -6.33
N ALA A 292 -12.73 13.43 -6.02
CA ALA A 292 -12.86 14.80 -6.49
C ALA A 292 -13.22 15.72 -5.32
N VAL A 293 -12.47 16.81 -5.19
CA VAL A 293 -12.64 17.80 -4.13
C VAL A 293 -13.40 18.97 -4.67
N ASP A 294 -14.41 19.45 -3.92
CA ASP A 294 -15.15 20.66 -4.28
C ASP A 294 -14.18 21.86 -4.38
N PRO A 295 -14.11 22.54 -5.54
CA PRO A 295 -13.21 23.67 -5.73
C PRO A 295 -13.36 24.81 -4.72
N LYS A 296 -14.51 24.89 -4.06
CA LYS A 296 -14.83 25.94 -3.08
C LYS A 296 -14.77 25.47 -1.63
N ASN A 297 -14.72 24.16 -1.39
CA ASN A 297 -14.75 23.58 -0.04
C ASN A 297 -13.88 22.35 0.04
N SER A 298 -12.66 22.49 0.57
CA SER A 298 -11.70 21.39 0.76
C SER A 298 -12.21 20.26 1.69
N GLY A 299 -13.22 20.52 2.50
CA GLY A 299 -13.85 19.51 3.35
C GLY A 299 -14.98 18.72 2.63
N HIS A 300 -15.38 19.14 1.43
CA HIS A 300 -16.43 18.49 0.65
C HIS A 300 -15.80 17.64 -0.46
N VAL A 301 -15.97 16.34 -0.39
CA VAL A 301 -15.25 15.37 -1.22
C VAL A 301 -16.21 14.31 -1.74
N TYR A 302 -16.19 14.08 -3.03
CA TYR A 302 -16.83 12.92 -3.65
C TYR A 302 -15.81 11.81 -3.91
N VAL A 303 -16.23 10.57 -3.66
CA VAL A 303 -15.41 9.37 -3.80
C VAL A 303 -16.12 8.37 -4.68
N GLY A 304 -15.47 8.00 -5.77
CA GLY A 304 -15.91 6.95 -6.66
C GLY A 304 -15.29 5.62 -6.23
N ALA A 305 -16.13 4.61 -6.14
CA ALA A 305 -15.76 3.27 -5.73
C ALA A 305 -16.35 2.21 -6.65
N ARG A 306 -15.93 0.96 -6.48
CA ARG A 306 -16.58 -0.19 -7.11
C ARG A 306 -18.06 -0.32 -6.72
N THR A 307 -18.42 0.19 -5.56
CA THR A 307 -19.73 0.02 -4.93
C THR A 307 -20.60 1.27 -4.99
N GLY A 308 -20.26 2.26 -5.82
CA GLY A 308 -21.05 3.47 -6.02
C GLY A 308 -20.27 4.78 -5.84
N LEU A 309 -21.01 5.84 -5.71
CA LEU A 309 -20.54 7.20 -5.45
C LEU A 309 -20.86 7.60 -4.01
N TYR A 310 -19.89 8.13 -3.31
CA TYR A 310 -19.99 8.52 -1.89
C TYR A 310 -19.58 9.97 -1.71
N GLU A 311 -20.27 10.66 -0.81
CA GLU A 311 -20.06 12.06 -0.48
C GLU A 311 -19.63 12.20 0.98
N PHE A 312 -18.55 12.94 1.20
CA PHE A 312 -18.02 13.25 2.52
C PHE A 312 -18.01 14.75 2.77
N GLN A 313 -18.38 15.15 3.98
CA GLN A 313 -18.17 16.51 4.49
C GLN A 313 -17.34 16.45 5.77
N SER A 314 -16.20 17.10 5.77
CA SER A 314 -15.25 17.16 6.88
C SER A 314 -14.95 15.76 7.47
N GLY A 315 -14.68 14.79 6.58
CA GLY A 315 -14.35 13.42 6.95
C GLY A 315 -15.51 12.50 7.29
N ARG A 316 -16.75 12.99 7.29
CA ARG A 316 -17.95 12.20 7.55
C ARG A 316 -18.73 11.93 6.28
N MET A 317 -19.11 10.70 6.06
CA MET A 317 -20.00 10.34 4.95
C MET A 317 -21.40 10.90 5.19
N VAL A 318 -21.88 11.73 4.25
CA VAL A 318 -23.17 12.40 4.33
C VAL A 318 -24.19 11.83 3.36
N SER A 319 -23.75 11.33 2.21
CA SER A 319 -24.62 10.67 1.25
C SER A 319 -23.91 9.56 0.46
N PHE A 320 -24.68 8.70 -0.15
CA PHE A 320 -24.21 7.72 -1.10
C PHE A 320 -25.23 7.50 -2.21
N ASN A 321 -24.72 7.20 -3.41
CA ASN A 321 -25.52 6.96 -4.60
C ASN A 321 -25.09 5.65 -5.25
N ARG A 322 -26.02 4.71 -5.32
CA ARG A 322 -25.83 3.40 -5.96
C ARG A 322 -27.15 2.95 -6.63
N ASP A 323 -28.09 2.41 -5.89
CA ASP A 323 -29.41 1.99 -6.36
C ASP A 323 -30.51 3.07 -6.20
N ASN A 324 -30.19 4.19 -5.60
CA ASN A 324 -31.06 5.32 -5.32
C ASN A 324 -30.82 6.53 -6.27
N SER A 325 -30.18 6.30 -7.40
CA SER A 325 -29.86 7.32 -8.41
C SER A 325 -29.92 6.76 -9.83
N ILE A 326 -29.48 7.51 -10.84
CA ILE A 326 -29.36 7.04 -12.22
C ILE A 326 -28.10 6.18 -12.46
N LEU A 327 -27.23 6.01 -11.47
CA LEU A 327 -26.09 5.10 -11.55
C LEU A 327 -26.57 3.67 -11.75
N GLN A 328 -25.89 2.94 -12.63
CA GLN A 328 -26.24 1.56 -13.00
C GLN A 328 -25.18 0.58 -12.52
N ALA A 329 -25.62 -0.61 -12.15
CA ALA A 329 -24.72 -1.71 -11.90
C ALA A 329 -24.03 -2.18 -13.19
N ALA A 330 -22.88 -2.81 -13.04
CA ALA A 330 -22.10 -3.31 -14.14
C ALA A 330 -22.82 -4.49 -14.84
N MET A 331 -22.62 -4.58 -16.14
CA MET A 331 -23.09 -5.70 -16.99
C MET A 331 -22.00 -6.76 -17.11
N ASP A 332 -22.33 -8.01 -16.90
CA ASP A 332 -21.47 -9.15 -17.25
C ASP A 332 -22.23 -10.18 -18.09
N ARG A 333 -21.67 -10.54 -19.27
CA ARG A 333 -22.24 -11.51 -20.19
C ARG A 333 -23.74 -11.32 -20.47
N GLY A 334 -24.13 -10.05 -20.61
CA GLY A 334 -25.52 -9.66 -20.91
C GLY A 334 -26.45 -9.63 -19.71
N LYS A 335 -25.96 -9.87 -18.51
CA LYS A 335 -26.70 -9.76 -17.25
C LYS A 335 -26.20 -8.56 -16.44
N GLU A 336 -27.12 -7.85 -15.81
CA GLU A 336 -26.79 -6.84 -14.82
C GLU A 336 -26.38 -7.52 -13.52
N LEU A 337 -25.26 -7.06 -12.94
CA LEU A 337 -24.76 -7.51 -11.64
C LEU A 337 -25.56 -6.84 -10.53
N ASP A 338 -25.32 -7.26 -9.28
CA ASP A 338 -25.92 -6.61 -8.12
C ASP A 338 -25.28 -5.23 -7.85
N ASN A 339 -25.91 -4.45 -6.96
CA ASN A 339 -25.50 -3.10 -6.64
C ASN A 339 -24.19 -3.00 -5.83
N ASN A 340 -23.49 -4.10 -5.57
CA ASN A 340 -22.10 -4.09 -5.13
C ASN A 340 -21.10 -3.88 -6.30
N TYR A 341 -21.59 -3.76 -7.52
CA TYR A 341 -20.82 -3.54 -8.73
C TYR A 341 -21.26 -2.27 -9.50
N VAL A 342 -21.55 -1.20 -8.79
CA VAL A 342 -21.78 0.15 -9.38
C VAL A 342 -20.43 0.83 -9.54
N LEU A 343 -19.79 0.65 -10.70
CA LEU A 343 -18.40 1.01 -10.93
C LEU A 343 -18.23 2.51 -11.23
N VAL A 344 -17.84 3.28 -10.23
CA VAL A 344 -17.51 4.71 -10.38
C VAL A 344 -16.00 4.89 -10.28
N ASN A 345 -15.32 4.99 -11.44
CA ASN A 345 -13.86 4.97 -11.52
C ASN A 345 -13.23 6.31 -11.95
N GLY A 346 -14.04 7.32 -12.30
CA GLY A 346 -13.55 8.63 -12.68
C GLY A 346 -14.47 9.73 -12.22
N LEU A 347 -13.89 10.77 -11.62
CA LEU A 347 -14.57 11.94 -11.10
C LEU A 347 -13.79 13.21 -11.45
N ALA A 348 -14.47 14.27 -11.82
CA ALA A 348 -13.88 15.60 -11.93
C ALA A 348 -14.94 16.68 -11.75
N TYR A 349 -14.61 17.76 -11.05
CA TYR A 349 -15.40 18.98 -11.08
C TYR A 349 -15.09 19.78 -12.34
N ASP A 350 -16.14 20.36 -12.93
CA ASP A 350 -15.99 21.39 -13.95
C ASP A 350 -15.87 22.79 -13.34
N ARG A 351 -15.58 23.79 -14.16
CA ARG A 351 -15.45 25.18 -13.71
C ARG A 351 -16.76 25.80 -13.21
N ASP A 352 -17.88 25.23 -13.66
CA ASP A 352 -19.21 25.67 -13.22
C ASP A 352 -19.58 25.01 -11.87
N GLY A 353 -18.74 24.10 -11.39
CA GLY A 353 -18.87 23.39 -10.12
C GLY A 353 -19.85 22.21 -10.17
N ASN A 354 -20.10 21.67 -11.35
CA ASN A 354 -20.78 20.39 -11.47
C ASN A 354 -19.76 19.25 -11.32
N LEU A 355 -20.17 18.16 -10.73
CA LEU A 355 -19.37 16.93 -10.66
C LEU A 355 -19.69 16.03 -11.86
N TRP A 356 -18.65 15.66 -12.60
CA TRP A 356 -18.74 14.69 -13.67
C TRP A 356 -18.31 13.32 -13.16
N VAL A 357 -19.07 12.29 -13.54
CA VAL A 357 -18.96 10.92 -13.02
C VAL A 357 -18.88 9.95 -14.20
N LEU A 358 -17.89 9.06 -14.17
CA LEU A 358 -17.79 7.92 -15.08
C LEU A 358 -18.34 6.67 -14.38
N ASN A 359 -19.46 6.15 -14.88
CA ASN A 359 -20.05 4.90 -14.46
C ASN A 359 -19.71 3.81 -15.47
N SER A 360 -18.73 3.00 -15.15
CA SER A 360 -18.16 2.00 -16.08
C SER A 360 -19.05 0.77 -16.24
N GLN A 361 -18.90 0.09 -17.39
CA GLN A 361 -19.49 -1.23 -17.69
C GLN A 361 -21.03 -1.27 -17.62
N THR A 362 -21.68 -0.15 -17.74
CA THR A 362 -23.12 -0.01 -17.59
C THR A 362 -23.88 -0.42 -18.87
N LYS A 363 -25.17 -0.64 -18.74
CA LYS A 363 -26.03 -0.88 -19.90
C LYS A 363 -26.17 0.40 -20.77
N LYS A 364 -26.18 1.58 -20.16
CA LYS A 364 -26.45 2.85 -20.86
C LYS A 364 -25.74 4.06 -20.26
N GLU A 365 -25.87 4.29 -18.95
CA GLU A 365 -25.54 5.55 -18.29
C GLU A 365 -24.05 5.59 -17.91
N ASN A 366 -23.16 5.95 -18.85
CA ASN A 366 -21.71 5.88 -18.64
C ASN A 366 -21.01 7.24 -18.37
N LEU A 367 -21.58 8.36 -18.79
CA LEU A 367 -21.12 9.70 -18.50
C LEU A 367 -22.24 10.49 -17.84
N ILE A 368 -22.07 10.91 -16.60
CA ILE A 368 -23.10 11.53 -15.78
C ILE A 368 -22.58 12.85 -15.25
N ARG A 369 -23.44 13.87 -15.20
CA ARG A 369 -23.20 15.15 -14.52
C ARG A 369 -24.12 15.26 -13.30
N LEU A 370 -23.55 15.48 -12.15
CA LEU A 370 -24.23 15.89 -10.93
C LEU A 370 -24.08 17.41 -10.80
N SER A 371 -25.18 18.11 -10.95
CA SER A 371 -25.24 19.58 -10.82
C SER A 371 -25.19 20.02 -9.35
N ARG A 372 -24.94 21.29 -9.11
CA ARG A 372 -24.85 21.87 -7.75
C ARG A 372 -26.13 21.75 -6.93
N ASP A 373 -27.26 21.68 -7.58
CA ASP A 373 -28.60 21.48 -6.98
C ASP A 373 -28.92 20.00 -6.72
N GLY A 374 -27.96 19.09 -6.97
CA GLY A 374 -28.08 17.66 -6.69
C GLY A 374 -28.74 16.86 -7.83
N GLN A 375 -29.06 17.48 -8.98
CA GLN A 375 -29.68 16.78 -10.08
C GLN A 375 -28.65 16.03 -10.92
N MET A 376 -28.90 14.74 -11.17
CA MET A 376 -28.10 13.91 -12.07
C MET A 376 -28.66 13.91 -13.49
N THR A 377 -27.79 14.13 -14.47
CA THR A 377 -28.12 14.08 -15.91
C THR A 377 -27.15 13.13 -16.61
N SER A 378 -27.66 12.21 -17.41
CA SER A 378 -26.85 11.28 -18.18
C SER A 378 -26.58 11.77 -19.60
N PHE A 379 -25.38 11.49 -20.09
CA PHE A 379 -24.91 11.75 -21.46
C PHE A 379 -24.46 10.41 -22.06
N CYS A 380 -25.41 9.64 -22.58
CA CYS A 380 -25.11 8.37 -23.21
C CYS A 380 -24.35 8.58 -24.52
N LYS A 381 -23.12 8.07 -24.63
CA LYS A 381 -22.23 8.22 -25.79
C LYS A 381 -21.92 6.86 -26.40
N PRO A 382 -22.28 6.65 -27.68
CA PRO A 382 -22.00 5.38 -28.37
C PRO A 382 -20.52 5.03 -28.42
N GLU A 383 -19.63 6.01 -28.45
CA GLU A 383 -18.18 5.84 -28.47
C GLU A 383 -17.67 5.17 -27.18
N LEU A 384 -18.39 5.38 -26.07
CA LEU A 384 -18.10 4.76 -24.76
C LEU A 384 -18.75 3.38 -24.60
N MET A 385 -19.31 2.83 -25.66
CA MET A 385 -19.96 1.53 -25.66
C MET A 385 -19.18 0.52 -26.53
N LYS A 386 -19.27 -0.75 -26.17
CA LYS A 386 -18.81 -1.88 -26.95
C LYS A 386 -19.80 -3.03 -26.78
N ASP A 387 -20.30 -3.58 -27.88
CA ASP A 387 -21.22 -4.73 -27.88
C ASP A 387 -22.46 -4.49 -26.98
N GLY A 388 -22.97 -3.27 -26.96
CA GLY A 388 -24.15 -2.88 -26.18
C GLY A 388 -23.90 -2.67 -24.68
N VAL A 389 -22.65 -2.67 -24.25
CA VAL A 389 -22.22 -2.44 -22.85
C VAL A 389 -21.20 -1.30 -22.79
N GLY A 390 -21.28 -0.49 -21.78
CA GLY A 390 -20.30 0.57 -21.50
C GLY A 390 -18.90 0.01 -21.31
N LEU A 391 -17.88 0.80 -21.66
CA LEU A 391 -16.49 0.44 -21.48
C LEU A 391 -16.20 0.18 -19.99
N SER A 392 -15.40 -0.86 -19.71
CA SER A 392 -15.20 -1.38 -18.35
C SER A 392 -14.12 -0.64 -17.54
N GLY A 393 -13.19 0.04 -18.21
CA GLY A 393 -12.06 0.70 -17.58
C GLY A 393 -12.09 2.23 -17.68
N LEU A 394 -13.27 2.87 -17.79
CA LEU A 394 -13.38 4.32 -17.82
C LEU A 394 -12.84 4.92 -16.52
N SER A 395 -11.83 5.79 -16.60
CA SER A 395 -11.10 6.29 -15.44
C SER A 395 -10.38 7.61 -15.71
N GLN A 396 -9.75 8.19 -14.67
CA GLN A 396 -8.78 9.28 -14.75
C GLN A 396 -9.32 10.58 -15.38
N MET A 397 -10.52 11.00 -14.99
CA MET A 397 -11.12 12.22 -15.55
C MET A 397 -10.44 13.49 -15.02
N ARG A 398 -10.21 14.46 -15.94
CA ARG A 398 -9.73 15.81 -15.65
C ARG A 398 -10.32 16.83 -16.64
N GLN A 399 -10.56 18.05 -16.17
CA GLN A 399 -10.94 19.16 -17.05
C GLN A 399 -9.71 19.97 -17.46
N ASP A 400 -9.58 20.29 -18.76
CA ASP A 400 -8.51 21.14 -19.29
C ASP A 400 -8.83 22.64 -19.19
N SER A 401 -7.86 23.48 -19.60
CA SER A 401 -8.03 24.93 -19.58
C SER A 401 -9.11 25.46 -20.54
N ARG A 402 -9.56 24.69 -21.50
CA ARG A 402 -10.61 25.01 -22.45
C ARG A 402 -11.99 24.53 -22.01
N GLY A 403 -12.07 23.82 -20.87
CA GLY A 403 -13.29 23.26 -20.31
C GLY A 403 -13.68 21.91 -20.86
N GLN A 404 -12.77 21.22 -21.59
CA GLN A 404 -13.00 19.87 -22.05
C GLN A 404 -12.65 18.86 -20.97
N LEU A 405 -13.44 17.83 -20.84
CA LEU A 405 -13.19 16.70 -19.94
C LEU A 405 -12.39 15.65 -20.66
N TRP A 406 -11.23 15.30 -20.13
CA TRP A 406 -10.35 14.24 -20.62
C TRP A 406 -10.39 13.05 -19.69
N PHE A 407 -10.54 11.85 -20.26
CA PHE A 407 -10.52 10.61 -19.51
C PHE A 407 -10.05 9.46 -20.40
N CYS A 408 -9.71 8.32 -19.79
CA CYS A 408 -9.28 7.16 -20.54
C CYS A 408 -10.14 5.93 -20.24
N ASN A 409 -10.02 4.94 -21.12
CA ASN A 409 -10.40 3.56 -20.84
C ASN A 409 -9.12 2.73 -20.79
N ASP A 410 -8.79 2.19 -19.62
CA ASP A 410 -7.58 1.40 -19.38
C ASP A 410 -7.81 -0.12 -19.56
N ASP A 411 -9.02 -0.54 -19.95
CA ASP A 411 -9.31 -1.91 -20.33
C ASP A 411 -8.55 -2.28 -21.62
N TRP A 412 -7.65 -3.25 -21.51
CA TRP A 412 -6.80 -3.73 -22.60
C TRP A 412 -7.59 -4.18 -23.87
N ARG A 413 -8.87 -4.53 -23.74
CA ARG A 413 -9.73 -4.95 -24.84
C ARG A 413 -10.14 -3.80 -25.76
N LYS A 414 -10.23 -2.58 -25.24
CA LYS A 414 -10.53 -1.36 -26.01
C LYS A 414 -9.88 -0.14 -25.35
N PRO A 415 -8.56 -0.08 -25.22
CA PRO A 415 -7.90 1.07 -24.61
C PRO A 415 -8.14 2.33 -25.48
N GLY A 416 -8.24 3.48 -24.84
CA GLY A 416 -8.47 4.74 -25.55
C GLY A 416 -8.38 5.95 -24.65
N LEU A 417 -8.09 7.08 -25.26
CA LEU A 417 -8.20 8.40 -24.68
C LEU A 417 -9.44 9.09 -25.27
N PHE A 418 -10.18 9.80 -24.43
CA PHE A 418 -11.41 10.48 -24.82
C PHE A 418 -11.34 11.93 -24.37
N SER A 419 -11.94 12.83 -25.19
CA SER A 419 -12.26 14.18 -24.75
C SER A 419 -13.74 14.48 -24.98
N TYR A 420 -14.38 15.08 -23.99
CA TYR A 420 -15.78 15.48 -24.05
C TYR A 420 -15.93 16.98 -23.85
N ASP A 421 -16.62 17.63 -24.79
CA ASP A 421 -16.99 19.05 -24.73
C ASP A 421 -18.42 19.17 -24.16
N PRO A 422 -18.58 19.59 -22.89
CA PRO A 422 -19.90 19.71 -22.29
C PRO A 422 -20.79 20.78 -22.93
N LYS A 423 -20.20 21.80 -23.57
CA LYS A 423 -20.95 22.89 -24.18
C LYS A 423 -21.63 22.48 -25.48
N ASN A 424 -20.93 21.67 -26.26
CA ASN A 424 -21.40 21.24 -27.58
C ASN A 424 -21.91 19.78 -27.57
N ASP A 425 -21.93 19.14 -26.42
CA ASP A 425 -22.29 17.74 -26.24
C ASP A 425 -21.52 16.77 -27.16
N ARG A 426 -20.24 17.05 -27.41
CA ARG A 426 -19.41 16.35 -28.39
C ARG A 426 -18.33 15.52 -27.71
N LEU A 427 -18.30 14.23 -28.00
CA LEU A 427 -17.24 13.30 -27.61
C LEU A 427 -16.30 13.02 -28.78
N ASN A 428 -14.98 13.06 -28.53
CA ASN A 428 -13.97 12.59 -29.44
C ASN A 428 -13.25 11.37 -28.83
N ALA A 429 -13.03 10.35 -29.65
CA ALA A 429 -12.32 9.15 -29.25
C ALA A 429 -10.98 9.05 -29.99
N TYR A 430 -9.89 8.97 -29.23
CA TYR A 430 -8.54 8.82 -29.74
C TYR A 430 -8.07 7.38 -29.50
N THR A 431 -8.21 6.54 -30.51
CA THR A 431 -7.87 5.11 -30.43
C THR A 431 -6.70 4.72 -31.33
N ARG A 432 -6.19 5.67 -32.13
CA ARG A 432 -5.02 5.51 -32.99
C ARG A 432 -3.98 6.56 -32.62
N PHE A 433 -2.76 6.10 -32.44
CA PHE A 433 -1.62 6.96 -32.16
C PHE A 433 -0.60 6.77 -33.28
N VAL A 434 -0.12 7.89 -33.83
CA VAL A 434 0.97 7.92 -34.82
C VAL A 434 2.14 8.61 -34.10
N ASN A 435 3.30 7.96 -34.08
CA ASN A 435 4.54 8.67 -33.73
C ASN A 435 5.32 8.99 -35.01
N ASP A 436 6.19 9.98 -34.95
CA ASP A 436 6.92 10.50 -36.12
C ASP A 436 7.88 9.46 -36.76
N ASP A 437 8.15 8.34 -36.09
CA ASP A 437 9.16 7.36 -36.46
C ASP A 437 8.59 5.97 -36.84
N GLY A 438 7.29 5.79 -37.01
CA GLY A 438 6.75 4.46 -37.28
C GLY A 438 5.30 4.36 -37.73
N PRO A 439 4.83 3.14 -38.07
CA PRO A 439 3.45 2.91 -38.48
C PRO A 439 2.48 3.24 -37.34
N PRO A 440 1.23 3.66 -37.65
CA PRO A 440 0.25 4.01 -36.67
C PRO A 440 -0.06 2.83 -35.73
N TYR A 441 -0.03 3.10 -34.43
CA TYR A 441 -0.44 2.13 -33.41
C TYR A 441 -1.94 2.25 -33.16
N THR A 442 -2.65 1.13 -33.25
CA THR A 442 -3.98 1.05 -32.66
C THR A 442 -3.81 0.73 -31.19
N ALA A 443 -4.43 1.51 -30.32
CA ALA A 443 -4.47 1.17 -28.88
C ALA A 443 -4.96 -0.27 -28.73
N GLY A 444 -4.14 -1.15 -28.15
CA GLY A 444 -4.41 -2.59 -28.03
C GLY A 444 -3.63 -3.51 -28.97
N GLN A 445 -2.95 -3.01 -30.01
CA GLN A 445 -2.03 -3.81 -30.83
C GLN A 445 -0.58 -3.73 -30.33
N ARG A 446 -0.30 -4.12 -29.10
CA ARG A 446 1.02 -4.62 -28.73
C ARG A 446 1.07 -6.09 -29.09
N THR A 447 1.67 -6.44 -30.21
CA THR A 447 2.19 -7.78 -30.42
C THR A 447 3.34 -7.98 -29.44
N TRP A 448 3.04 -8.64 -28.33
CA TRP A 448 4.05 -9.18 -27.43
C TRP A 448 4.76 -10.31 -28.18
N LYS A 449 5.93 -10.04 -28.78
CA LYS A 449 6.91 -11.10 -29.04
C LYS A 449 7.56 -11.40 -27.71
N GLY A 450 7.31 -12.61 -27.24
CA GLY A 450 7.49 -13.07 -25.89
C GLY A 450 8.88 -12.87 -25.29
N THR A 451 8.86 -12.53 -24.04
CA THR A 451 9.68 -13.16 -22.99
C THR A 451 8.79 -13.15 -21.75
N SER A 452 8.52 -14.34 -21.25
CA SER A 452 7.80 -14.59 -20.01
C SER A 452 8.62 -14.07 -18.82
N GLY A 453 8.17 -12.95 -18.25
CA GLY A 453 8.65 -12.44 -16.99
C GLY A 453 7.45 -11.89 -16.20
N PRO A 454 7.39 -12.05 -14.88
CA PRO A 454 6.21 -11.72 -14.09
C PRO A 454 5.93 -10.22 -14.04
N GLY A 455 4.70 -9.86 -14.36
CA GLY A 455 3.96 -8.74 -13.82
C GLY A 455 4.55 -7.34 -13.95
N ARG A 456 4.65 -6.78 -15.16
CA ARG A 456 4.64 -5.31 -15.31
C ARG A 456 3.23 -4.88 -15.71
N GLN A 457 2.60 -4.09 -14.84
CA GLN A 457 1.38 -3.36 -15.18
C GLN A 457 1.59 -2.52 -16.45
N PRO A 458 0.60 -2.39 -17.34
CA PRO A 458 0.70 -1.51 -18.50
C PRO A 458 0.97 -0.08 -18.03
N ALA A 459 1.96 0.56 -18.64
CA ALA A 459 2.30 1.95 -18.38
C ALA A 459 1.03 2.82 -18.44
N ARG A 460 0.84 3.65 -17.43
CA ARG A 460 -0.28 4.59 -17.32
C ARG A 460 -0.17 5.66 -18.41
N TRP A 461 -0.87 5.49 -19.50
CA TRP A 461 -0.85 6.38 -20.66
C TRP A 461 -1.33 7.80 -20.40
N CYS A 462 -2.07 8.02 -19.32
CA CYS A 462 -2.60 9.34 -18.97
C CYS A 462 -1.66 10.23 -18.15
N SER A 463 -0.48 9.73 -17.71
CA SER A 463 0.48 10.54 -16.94
C SER A 463 1.38 11.42 -17.79
N ASP A 464 1.57 11.10 -19.09
CA ASP A 464 2.52 11.80 -19.97
C ASP A 464 1.91 12.91 -20.84
N ALA A 465 0.63 13.20 -20.70
CA ALA A 465 -0.03 14.31 -21.41
C ALA A 465 0.30 15.71 -20.82
N ARG A 466 1.42 15.86 -20.12
CA ARG A 466 1.99 17.14 -19.68
C ARG A 466 3.28 17.45 -20.42
N ARG A 467 3.18 17.74 -21.71
CA ARG A 467 4.11 18.58 -22.44
C ARG A 467 3.36 19.42 -23.45
#